data_bfd8327c9836cfcac84c2ada1cbe67d0
#
_entry.id   bfd8327c9836cfcac84c2ada1cbe67d0
#
_cell.length_a   1.000
_cell.length_b   1.000
_cell.length_c   1.000
_cell.angle_alpha   90.00
_cell.angle_beta   90.00
_cell.angle_gamma   90.00
#
_symmetry.space_group_name_H-M   'P 1'
#
loop_
_entity.id
_entity.type
_entity.pdbx_description
1 polymer ?
#
loop_
_entity_poly.entity_id
_entity_poly.type
_entity_poly.pdbx_seq_one_letter_code
_entity_poly.pdbx_strand_id
1 'polypeptide(L)'
;MDPLLVASNVYKLLNENDRVRVLEVVSKPGDVAKMHHHPDHVLYVLKGGKATLASGGKTQEMEVKTGSVLFLDAQDHEMKNIGNTTIDLIVIELKK
;
A
#
# COMPACT_ATOMS: atom_id res chain seq x y z
N MET A 1 9.73 3.09 -8.87
CA MET A 1 10.56 3.03 -7.63
C MET A 1 10.01 1.98 -6.71
N ASP A 2 10.87 1.17 -6.15
CA ASP A 2 10.47 0.09 -5.24
C ASP A 2 10.00 0.69 -3.89
N PRO A 3 8.81 0.33 -3.39
CA PRO A 3 8.34 0.84 -2.10
C PRO A 3 9.27 0.52 -0.92
N LEU A 4 10.00 -0.60 -0.97
CA LEU A 4 10.95 -0.93 0.09
C LEU A 4 12.13 0.05 0.15
N LEU A 5 12.42 0.75 -0.95
CA LEU A 5 13.49 1.74 -1.01
C LEU A 5 13.00 3.14 -0.66
N VAL A 6 11.87 3.56 -1.23
CA VAL A 6 11.42 4.95 -1.12
C VAL A 6 10.36 5.18 -0.05
N ALA A 7 9.72 4.10 0.42
CA ALA A 7 8.66 4.16 1.43
C ALA A 7 8.93 3.17 2.57
N SER A 8 10.19 3.00 2.94
CA SER A 8 10.60 2.07 4.01
C SER A 8 10.05 2.45 5.38
N ASN A 9 9.56 3.68 5.53
CA ASN A 9 8.91 4.13 6.75
C ASN A 9 7.59 3.38 7.02
N VAL A 10 6.95 2.84 5.99
CA VAL A 10 5.67 2.13 6.13
C VAL A 10 5.70 0.71 5.57
N TYR A 11 6.60 0.39 4.63
CA TYR A 11 6.67 -0.92 3.99
C TYR A 11 7.74 -1.82 4.61
N LYS A 12 7.37 -3.09 4.81
CA LYS A 12 8.29 -4.12 5.32
C LYS A 12 8.11 -5.39 4.52
N LEU A 13 9.22 -6.00 4.10
CA LEU A 13 9.18 -7.28 3.41
C LEU A 13 8.90 -8.40 4.40
N LEU A 14 7.86 -9.20 4.15
CA LEU A 14 7.51 -10.35 4.97
C LEU A 14 7.98 -11.67 4.36
N ASN A 15 7.82 -11.81 3.05
CA ASN A 15 8.18 -13.04 2.35
C ASN A 15 8.36 -12.71 0.86
N GLU A 16 9.24 -13.46 0.22
CA GLU A 16 9.46 -13.33 -1.22
C GLU A 16 9.92 -14.65 -1.79
N ASN A 17 9.35 -15.03 -2.94
CA ASN A 17 9.80 -16.17 -3.71
C ASN A 17 9.75 -15.81 -5.19
N ASP A 18 9.86 -16.79 -6.09
CA ASP A 18 9.88 -16.54 -7.52
C ASP A 18 8.49 -16.19 -8.09
N ARG A 19 7.43 -16.26 -7.29
CA ARG A 19 6.05 -16.02 -7.74
C ARG A 19 5.40 -14.79 -7.12
N VAL A 20 5.71 -14.51 -5.86
CA VAL A 20 5.10 -13.39 -5.13
C VAL A 20 6.11 -12.71 -4.24
N ARG A 21 5.81 -11.45 -3.94
CA ARG A 21 6.48 -10.70 -2.89
C ARG A 21 5.42 -10.18 -1.93
N VAL A 22 5.53 -10.55 -0.64
CA VAL A 22 4.54 -10.20 0.37
C VAL A 22 5.09 -9.10 1.25
N LEU A 23 4.38 -7.99 1.30
CA LEU A 23 4.77 -6.80 2.05
C LEU A 23 3.73 -6.50 3.12
N GLU A 24 4.17 -6.00 4.26
CA GLU A 24 3.28 -5.37 5.24
C GLU A 24 3.39 -3.86 5.12
N VAL A 25 2.26 -3.18 5.22
CA VAL A 25 2.19 -1.72 5.23
C VAL A 25 1.59 -1.31 6.56
N VAL A 26 2.36 -0.57 7.36
CA VAL A 26 1.88 0.02 8.61
C VAL A 26 2.02 1.52 8.47
N SER A 27 0.90 2.21 8.35
CA SER A 27 0.84 3.65 8.13
C SER A 27 0.14 4.31 9.31
N LYS A 28 0.87 5.08 10.09
CA LYS A 28 0.33 5.85 11.20
C LYS A 28 -0.28 7.14 10.67
N PRO A 29 -1.19 7.78 11.45
CA PRO A 29 -1.73 9.08 11.05
C PRO A 29 -0.63 10.06 10.66
N GLY A 30 -0.75 10.64 9.46
CA GLY A 30 0.20 11.57 8.90
C GLY A 30 1.34 10.95 8.10
N ASP A 31 1.53 9.64 8.17
CA ASP A 31 2.59 8.98 7.39
C ASP A 31 2.31 9.09 5.90
N VAL A 32 3.38 9.30 5.14
CA VAL A 32 3.34 9.35 3.68
C VAL A 32 4.23 8.23 3.15
N ALA A 33 3.65 7.35 2.34
CA ALA A 33 4.41 6.43 1.51
C ALA A 33 4.65 7.12 0.18
N LYS A 34 5.87 7.63 -0.02
CA LYS A 34 6.22 8.41 -1.21
C LYS A 34 5.97 7.63 -2.47
N MET A 35 5.82 8.35 -3.58
CA MET A 35 5.52 7.75 -4.88
C MET A 35 6.40 6.54 -5.15
N HIS A 36 5.76 5.40 -5.40
CA HIS A 36 6.41 4.12 -5.62
C HIS A 36 5.62 3.29 -6.62
N HIS A 37 6.23 2.21 -7.10
CA HIS A 37 5.64 1.34 -8.11
C HIS A 37 5.29 -0.02 -7.51
N HIS A 38 4.09 -0.51 -7.84
CA HIS A 38 3.70 -1.90 -7.63
C HIS A 38 3.37 -2.56 -8.97
N PRO A 39 3.77 -3.83 -9.17
CA PRO A 39 3.17 -4.64 -10.22
C PRO A 39 1.72 -4.96 -9.86
N ASP A 40 1.05 -5.81 -10.62
CA ASP A 40 -0.27 -6.31 -10.23
C ASP A 40 -0.19 -6.89 -8.83
N HIS A 41 -1.15 -6.55 -7.97
CA HIS A 41 -1.07 -6.98 -6.58
C HIS A 41 -2.44 -7.14 -5.95
N VAL A 42 -2.49 -7.98 -4.91
CA VAL A 42 -3.64 -8.17 -4.05
C VAL A 42 -3.36 -7.48 -2.72
N LEU A 43 -4.37 -6.85 -2.18
CA LEU A 43 -4.28 -6.07 -0.95
C LEU A 43 -5.33 -6.58 0.03
N TYR A 44 -4.90 -6.95 1.22
CA TYR A 44 -5.78 -7.35 2.31
C TYR A 44 -5.66 -6.35 3.46
N VAL A 45 -6.80 -5.81 3.91
CA VAL A 45 -6.83 -4.77 4.94
C VAL A 45 -7.02 -5.40 6.31
N LEU A 46 -5.96 -5.39 7.12
CA LEU A 46 -6.02 -5.85 8.51
C LEU A 46 -6.67 -4.81 9.41
N LYS A 47 -6.29 -3.54 9.25
CA LYS A 47 -6.87 -2.40 9.95
C LYS A 47 -7.05 -1.26 8.97
N GLY A 48 -8.26 -0.79 8.83
CA GLY A 48 -8.60 0.26 7.89
C GLY A 48 -8.48 1.67 8.47
N GLY A 49 -8.81 2.64 7.64
CA GLY A 49 -8.80 4.06 7.97
C GLY A 49 -9.01 4.90 6.74
N LYS A 50 -8.69 6.18 6.85
CA LYS A 50 -8.81 7.13 5.72
C LYS A 50 -7.44 7.45 5.15
N ALA A 51 -7.36 7.44 3.84
CA ALA A 51 -6.12 7.74 3.14
C ALA A 51 -6.40 8.53 1.88
N THR A 52 -5.37 9.22 1.39
CA THR A 52 -5.37 9.73 0.02
C THR A 52 -4.46 8.86 -0.82
N LEU A 53 -4.85 8.65 -2.06
CA LEU A 53 -4.05 7.93 -3.03
C LEU A 53 -3.85 8.84 -4.23
N ALA A 54 -2.61 9.16 -4.54
CA ALA A 54 -2.24 9.98 -5.69
C ALA A 54 -1.65 9.07 -6.76
N SER A 55 -2.25 9.07 -7.94
CA SER A 55 -1.81 8.26 -9.07
C SER A 55 -2.25 8.92 -10.36
N GLY A 56 -1.37 8.91 -11.38
CA GLY A 56 -1.70 9.48 -12.68
C GLY A 56 -2.07 10.96 -12.66
N GLY A 57 -1.48 11.73 -11.74
CA GLY A 57 -1.76 13.15 -11.62
C GLY A 57 -3.05 13.50 -10.88
N LYS A 58 -3.73 12.48 -10.32
CA LYS A 58 -4.97 12.66 -9.56
C LYS A 58 -4.79 12.18 -8.14
N THR A 59 -5.43 12.88 -7.19
CA THR A 59 -5.45 12.47 -5.79
C THR A 59 -6.89 12.20 -5.40
N GLN A 60 -7.13 11.05 -4.78
CA GLN A 60 -8.44 10.63 -4.31
C GLN A 60 -8.38 10.33 -2.82
N GLU A 61 -9.42 10.76 -2.09
CA GLU A 61 -9.65 10.27 -0.75
C GLU A 61 -10.36 8.93 -0.83
N MET A 62 -9.96 8.02 0.04
CA MET A 62 -10.58 6.71 0.09
C MET A 62 -10.70 6.24 1.53
N GLU A 63 -11.78 5.54 1.81
CA GLU A 63 -11.92 4.82 3.06
C GLU A 63 -11.51 3.38 2.84
N VAL A 64 -10.48 2.96 3.58
CA VAL A 64 -9.96 1.60 3.51
C VAL A 64 -10.65 0.81 4.61
N LYS A 65 -11.45 -0.17 4.24
CA LYS A 65 -12.26 -0.93 5.21
C LYS A 65 -11.55 -2.16 5.71
N THR A 66 -11.53 -2.34 7.02
CA THR A 66 -11.00 -3.55 7.66
C THR A 66 -11.67 -4.80 7.08
N GLY A 67 -10.87 -5.80 6.73
CA GLY A 67 -11.34 -7.06 6.17
C GLY A 67 -11.54 -7.07 4.66
N SER A 68 -11.33 -5.93 3.99
CA SER A 68 -11.48 -5.83 2.54
C SER A 68 -10.31 -6.53 1.84
N VAL A 69 -10.61 -7.10 0.68
CA VAL A 69 -9.61 -7.66 -0.24
C VAL A 69 -9.81 -6.98 -1.59
N LEU A 70 -8.74 -6.42 -2.13
CA LEU A 70 -8.77 -5.69 -3.39
C LEU A 70 -7.69 -6.23 -4.32
N PHE A 71 -7.99 -6.27 -5.61
CA PHE A 71 -6.98 -6.48 -6.64
C PHE A 71 -6.73 -5.15 -7.33
N LEU A 72 -5.46 -4.76 -7.46
CA LEU A 72 -5.06 -3.54 -8.15
C LEU A 72 -4.08 -3.84 -9.26
N ASP A 73 -4.29 -3.21 -10.40
CA ASP A 73 -3.37 -3.32 -11.53
C ASP A 73 -2.06 -2.61 -11.22
N ALA A 74 -1.02 -2.99 -11.95
CA ALA A 74 0.29 -2.33 -11.87
C ALA A 74 0.14 -0.82 -11.97
N GLN A 75 0.73 -0.10 -11.03
CA GLN A 75 0.60 1.35 -10.97
C GLN A 75 1.69 2.00 -10.12
N ASP A 76 1.90 3.28 -10.40
CA ASP A 76 2.67 4.15 -9.50
C ASP A 76 1.69 4.94 -8.66
N HIS A 77 1.94 5.02 -7.35
CA HIS A 77 1.09 5.82 -6.48
C HIS A 77 1.83 6.27 -5.22
N GLU A 78 1.23 7.28 -4.58
CA GLU A 78 1.67 7.79 -3.28
C GLU A 78 0.47 7.75 -2.34
N MET A 79 0.68 7.25 -1.13
CA MET A 79 -0.40 7.12 -0.15
C MET A 79 -0.09 7.93 1.10
N LYS A 80 -1.09 8.65 1.61
CA LYS A 80 -1.00 9.38 2.88
C LYS A 80 -2.14 8.97 3.79
N ASN A 81 -1.84 8.64 5.04
CA ASN A 81 -2.86 8.40 6.06
C ASN A 81 -3.37 9.74 6.56
N ILE A 82 -4.62 10.07 6.23
CA ILE A 82 -5.26 11.32 6.62
C ILE A 82 -6.28 11.14 7.76
N GLY A 83 -6.40 9.92 8.27
CA GLY A 83 -7.29 9.61 9.38
C GLY A 83 -6.59 9.72 10.73
N ASN A 84 -7.23 9.16 11.74
CA ASN A 84 -6.72 9.17 13.11
C ASN A 84 -6.43 7.76 13.64
N THR A 85 -6.43 6.75 12.75
CA THR A 85 -6.11 5.38 13.10
C THR A 85 -4.94 4.87 12.27
N THR A 86 -4.20 3.90 12.79
CA THR A 86 -3.15 3.23 12.04
C THR A 86 -3.78 2.31 11.01
N ILE A 87 -3.32 2.41 9.76
CA ILE A 87 -3.72 1.51 8.68
C ILE A 87 -2.69 0.41 8.59
N ASP A 88 -3.15 -0.84 8.54
CA ASP A 88 -2.31 -2.03 8.46
C ASP A 88 -2.81 -2.91 7.32
N LEU A 89 -1.96 -3.13 6.33
CA LEU A 89 -2.29 -3.85 5.11
C LEU A 89 -1.28 -4.94 4.84
N ILE A 90 -1.74 -5.99 4.17
CA ILE A 90 -0.86 -6.97 3.54
C ILE A 90 -0.99 -6.78 2.03
N VAL A 91 0.14 -6.60 1.37
CA VAL A 91 0.21 -6.44 -0.09
C VAL A 91 0.93 -7.66 -0.65
N ILE A 92 0.29 -8.33 -1.59
CA ILE A 92 0.86 -9.49 -2.27
C ILE A 92 1.10 -9.10 -3.72
N GLU A 93 2.35 -8.80 -4.05
CA GLU A 93 2.76 -8.44 -5.41
C GLU A 93 2.99 -9.71 -6.21
N LEU A 94 2.43 -9.76 -7.41
CA LEU A 94 2.54 -10.91 -8.29
C LEU A 94 3.75 -10.76 -9.19
N LYS A 95 4.56 -11.81 -9.26
CA LYS A 95 5.69 -11.88 -10.18
C LYS A 95 5.28 -12.71 -11.39
N LYS A 96 5.80 -12.34 -12.53
CA LYS A 96 5.52 -13.07 -13.77
C LYS A 96 6.63 -14.01 -14.14
#